data_acc3197c71a245262b588279d05c97d0
#
_entry.id   acc3197c71a245262b588279d05c97d0
#
_cell.length_a   1.000
_cell.length_b   1.000
_cell.length_c   1.000
_cell.angle_alpha   90.00
_cell.angle_beta   90.00
_cell.angle_gamma   90.00
#
_symmetry.space_group_name_H-M   'P 1'
#
loop_
_entity.id
_entity.type
_entity.pdbx_description
1 polymer ?
#
loop_
_entity_poly.entity_id
_entity_poly.type
_entity_poly.pdbx_seq_one_letter_code
_entity_poly.pdbx_strand_id
1 'polypeptide(L)'
;PLLYGDGTSEDILKSTIGKGLPARRNGSVSGTAAELALSLTSGDVYFCGLDLSFSKGHVHMQPNELEINDAIHDTRTRTMETRVSSQSINKASIDIYRSWFSTTDFKGRLYRLSNRYKYDSTLGSIKDVDWIFFESRNRESHKQEKPEFTYYERDINPKKDTERLVELCKNNITKKNWIKEAVPSEYVVLERTTGTPAEEKSQRIVSEGMKDFLNDILRAIHR
;
A
#
# COMPACT_ATOMS: atom_id res chain seq x y z
N PRO A 1 -10.34 9.41 -4.94
CA PRO A 1 -9.24 8.98 -4.06
C PRO A 1 -9.07 7.46 -4.09
N LEU A 2 -7.87 6.97 -3.84
CA LEU A 2 -7.56 5.57 -3.65
C LEU A 2 -7.85 5.18 -2.20
N LEU A 3 -8.54 4.07 -1.99
CA LEU A 3 -8.92 3.57 -0.67
C LEU A 3 -8.37 2.16 -0.47
N TYR A 4 -7.47 2.02 0.49
CA TYR A 4 -6.67 0.81 0.70
C TYR A 4 -7.38 -0.34 1.43
N GLY A 5 -8.64 -0.23 1.69
CA GLY A 5 -9.34 -1.35 2.33
C GLY A 5 -10.30 -0.93 3.43
N ASP A 6 -10.16 -1.51 4.61
CA ASP A 6 -11.10 -1.45 5.73
C ASP A 6 -10.47 -0.89 7.03
N GLY A 7 -9.39 -0.10 6.90
CA GLY A 7 -8.78 0.60 8.02
C GLY A 7 -9.60 1.79 8.51
N THR A 8 -9.20 2.36 9.64
CA THR A 8 -9.84 3.52 10.26
C THR A 8 -9.88 4.72 9.31
N SER A 9 -8.74 5.05 8.72
CA SER A 9 -8.61 6.18 7.80
C SER A 9 -9.46 5.99 6.55
N GLU A 10 -9.48 4.79 5.97
CA GLU A 10 -10.26 4.46 4.80
C GLU A 10 -11.76 4.50 5.07
N ASP A 11 -12.20 4.02 6.23
CA ASP A 11 -13.60 4.05 6.61
C ASP A 11 -14.07 5.50 6.83
N ILE A 12 -13.24 6.34 7.45
CA ILE A 12 -13.50 7.78 7.59
C ILE A 12 -13.58 8.44 6.21
N LEU A 13 -12.62 8.20 5.33
CA LEU A 13 -12.64 8.76 3.98
C LEU A 13 -13.85 8.29 3.17
N LYS A 14 -14.22 7.02 3.25
CA LYS A 14 -15.45 6.49 2.60
C LYS A 14 -16.70 7.18 3.10
N SER A 15 -16.79 7.47 4.40
CA SER A 15 -17.95 8.14 4.99
C SER A 15 -18.03 9.62 4.62
N THR A 16 -16.88 10.28 4.48
CA THR A 16 -16.80 11.74 4.23
C THR A 16 -16.71 12.09 2.75
N ILE A 17 -15.96 11.36 1.95
CA ILE A 17 -15.73 11.66 0.52
C ILE A 17 -16.62 10.80 -0.39
N GLY A 18 -17.10 9.67 0.10
CA GLY A 18 -17.87 8.71 -0.66
C GLY A 18 -16.99 7.60 -1.28
N LYS A 19 -17.51 6.96 -2.33
CA LYS A 19 -16.84 5.84 -2.98
C LYS A 19 -15.55 6.29 -3.66
N GLY A 20 -14.44 5.63 -3.35
CA GLY A 20 -13.17 5.75 -4.05
C GLY A 20 -12.82 4.47 -4.79
N LEU A 21 -11.74 4.51 -5.56
CA LEU A 21 -11.20 3.32 -6.20
C LEU A 21 -10.55 2.42 -5.13
N PRO A 22 -10.89 1.13 -5.09
CA PRO A 22 -10.28 0.21 -4.13
C PRO A 22 -8.82 -0.03 -4.51
N ALA A 23 -7.96 -0.01 -3.50
CA ALA A 23 -6.58 -0.44 -3.63
C ALA A 23 -6.24 -1.36 -2.47
N ARG A 24 -5.61 -2.49 -2.74
CA ARG A 24 -5.20 -3.43 -1.69
C ARG A 24 -3.85 -3.02 -1.13
N ARG A 25 -3.68 -3.22 0.17
CA ARG A 25 -2.36 -3.13 0.81
C ARG A 25 -1.57 -4.39 0.48
N ASN A 26 -0.67 -4.29 -0.48
CA ASN A 26 0.22 -5.38 -0.88
C ASN A 26 1.69 -5.16 -0.49
N GLY A 27 1.95 -4.09 0.25
CA GLY A 27 3.27 -3.73 0.76
C GLY A 27 4.14 -2.93 -0.21
N SER A 28 3.79 -2.85 -1.50
CA SER A 28 4.57 -2.10 -2.49
C SER A 28 3.71 -1.11 -3.29
N VAL A 29 4.30 0.03 -3.62
CA VAL A 29 3.67 1.03 -4.51
C VAL A 29 3.39 0.43 -5.90
N SER A 30 4.33 -0.38 -6.40
CA SER A 30 4.18 -1.05 -7.70
C SER A 30 3.01 -2.01 -7.73
N GLY A 31 2.75 -2.74 -6.64
CA GLY A 31 1.60 -3.63 -6.56
C GLY A 31 0.28 -2.87 -6.57
N THR A 32 0.19 -1.78 -5.82
CA THR A 32 -0.98 -0.89 -5.84
C THR A 32 -1.20 -0.28 -7.23
N ALA A 33 -0.12 0.17 -7.89
CA ALA A 33 -0.17 0.71 -9.25
C ALA A 33 -0.65 -0.34 -10.27
N ALA A 34 -0.22 -1.61 -10.13
CA ALA A 34 -0.68 -2.71 -10.97
C ALA A 34 -2.20 -2.91 -10.88
N GLU A 35 -2.71 -3.04 -9.66
CA GLU A 35 -4.14 -3.24 -9.43
C GLU A 35 -4.96 -2.05 -9.93
N LEU A 36 -4.49 -0.82 -9.65
CA LEU A 36 -5.16 0.38 -10.13
C LEU A 36 -5.18 0.44 -11.66
N ALA A 37 -4.04 0.27 -12.33
CA ALA A 37 -3.96 0.29 -13.78
C ALA A 37 -4.88 -0.75 -14.41
N LEU A 38 -4.86 -1.99 -13.90
CA LEU A 38 -5.73 -3.06 -14.38
C LEU A 38 -7.23 -2.80 -14.13
N SER A 39 -7.58 -2.00 -13.12
CA SER A 39 -8.96 -1.59 -12.87
C SER A 39 -9.44 -0.47 -13.79
N LEU A 40 -8.52 0.35 -14.29
CA LEU A 40 -8.82 1.49 -15.17
C LEU A 40 -8.84 1.14 -16.65
N THR A 41 -8.30 -0.02 -17.05
CA THR A 41 -8.28 -0.44 -18.46
C THR A 41 -8.72 -1.89 -18.62
N SER A 42 -9.33 -2.21 -19.75
CA SER A 42 -9.56 -3.58 -20.19
C SER A 42 -8.37 -4.17 -20.97
N GLY A 43 -7.41 -3.33 -21.37
CA GLY A 43 -6.23 -3.70 -22.12
C GLY A 43 -5.09 -4.26 -21.26
N ASP A 44 -3.97 -4.48 -21.90
CA ASP A 44 -2.73 -4.93 -21.26
C ASP A 44 -2.05 -3.78 -20.51
N VAL A 45 -1.37 -4.11 -19.39
CA VAL A 45 -0.58 -3.18 -18.58
C VAL A 45 0.88 -3.60 -18.63
N TYR A 46 1.77 -2.64 -18.84
CA TYR A 46 3.20 -2.89 -18.96
C TYR A 46 3.98 -2.14 -17.90
N PHE A 47 4.81 -2.85 -17.15
CA PHE A 47 5.71 -2.27 -16.17
C PHE A 47 7.11 -2.11 -16.73
N CYS A 48 7.68 -0.91 -16.53
CA CYS A 48 9.10 -0.66 -16.70
C CYS A 48 9.77 -0.56 -15.33
N GLY A 49 10.95 -1.19 -15.17
CA GLY A 49 11.73 -1.07 -13.93
C GLY A 49 11.20 -1.87 -12.74
N LEU A 50 10.37 -2.88 -12.97
CA LEU A 50 9.92 -3.80 -11.94
C LEU A 50 10.91 -4.97 -11.82
N ASP A 51 12.11 -4.70 -11.34
CA ASP A 51 13.17 -5.70 -11.18
C ASP A 51 13.08 -6.47 -9.86
N LEU A 52 12.58 -5.83 -8.80
CA LEU A 52 12.47 -6.40 -7.45
C LEU A 52 13.79 -7.08 -7.02
N SER A 53 14.90 -6.43 -7.29
CA SER A 53 16.24 -6.94 -7.02
C SER A 53 17.11 -5.92 -6.31
N PHE A 54 18.24 -6.38 -5.81
CA PHE A 54 19.30 -5.53 -5.28
C PHE A 54 20.44 -5.45 -6.28
N SER A 55 20.94 -4.27 -6.55
CA SER A 55 22.15 -4.09 -7.31
C SER A 55 23.17 -3.33 -6.49
N LYS A 56 24.32 -3.96 -6.23
CA LYS A 56 25.45 -3.36 -5.51
C LYS A 56 25.04 -2.70 -4.16
N GLY A 57 24.08 -3.31 -3.47
CA GLY A 57 23.58 -2.81 -2.19
C GLY A 57 22.51 -1.70 -2.28
N HIS A 58 22.10 -1.32 -3.46
CA HIS A 58 21.04 -0.33 -3.66
C HIS A 58 19.73 -1.02 -4.04
N VAL A 59 18.63 -0.53 -3.46
CA VAL A 59 17.27 -1.02 -3.72
C VAL A 59 16.61 -0.24 -4.86
N HIS A 60 17.02 1.02 -5.03
CA HIS A 60 16.47 1.93 -6.03
C HIS A 60 17.52 2.32 -7.05
N MET A 61 17.06 2.74 -8.23
CA MET A 61 17.93 3.24 -9.28
C MET A 61 18.70 4.47 -8.81
N GLN A 62 19.99 4.54 -9.14
CA GLN A 62 20.86 5.66 -8.84
C GLN A 62 20.89 6.68 -10.00
N PRO A 63 20.99 7.99 -9.73
CA PRO A 63 20.96 8.62 -8.40
C PRO A 63 19.56 8.68 -7.78
N ASN A 64 19.48 8.43 -6.48
CA ASN A 64 18.24 8.55 -5.71
C ASN A 64 18.50 9.46 -4.51
N GLU A 65 17.66 10.46 -4.30
CA GLU A 65 17.89 11.49 -3.27
C GLU A 65 17.96 10.91 -1.85
N LEU A 66 17.14 9.91 -1.54
CA LEU A 66 17.17 9.26 -0.23
C LEU A 66 18.51 8.56 0.01
N GLU A 67 19.02 7.87 -1.00
CA GLU A 67 20.31 7.17 -0.90
C GLU A 67 21.51 8.13 -0.94
N ILE A 68 21.40 9.26 -1.65
CA ILE A 68 22.38 10.34 -1.61
C ILE A 68 22.42 10.94 -0.19
N ASN A 69 21.26 11.20 0.39
CA ASN A 69 21.16 11.72 1.75
C ASN A 69 21.74 10.72 2.78
N ASP A 70 21.47 9.44 2.61
CA ASP A 70 22.08 8.39 3.43
C ASP A 70 23.61 8.35 3.27
N ALA A 71 24.11 8.51 2.04
CA ALA A 71 25.56 8.52 1.74
C ALA A 71 26.27 9.73 2.34
N ILE A 72 25.63 10.89 2.44
CA ILE A 72 26.18 12.08 3.10
C ILE A 72 26.43 11.82 4.60
N HIS A 73 25.67 10.93 5.22
CA HIS A 73 25.78 10.55 6.62
C HIS A 73 26.70 9.33 6.85
N ASP A 74 27.29 8.75 5.79
CA ASP A 74 28.27 7.67 5.93
C ASP A 74 29.54 8.21 6.59
N THR A 75 30.07 7.47 7.54
CA THR A 75 31.28 7.81 8.31
C THR A 75 32.26 6.65 8.28
N ARG A 76 33.49 6.88 8.79
CA ARG A 76 34.49 5.82 8.92
C ARG A 76 34.03 4.66 9.80
N THR A 77 33.15 4.90 10.75
CA THR A 77 32.60 3.88 11.67
C THR A 77 31.24 3.34 11.19
N ARG A 78 30.58 4.03 10.29
CA ARG A 78 29.33 3.61 9.62
C ARG A 78 29.54 3.77 8.13
N THR A 79 30.23 2.79 7.55
CA THR A 79 30.53 2.81 6.12
C THR A 79 29.32 2.39 5.29
N MET A 80 29.35 2.72 3.99
CA MET A 80 28.34 2.25 3.03
C MET A 80 28.20 0.71 3.09
N GLU A 81 29.32 -0.02 3.18
CA GLU A 81 29.30 -1.48 3.24
C GLU A 81 28.59 -1.99 4.49
N THR A 82 28.81 -1.34 5.64
CA THR A 82 28.11 -1.68 6.89
C THR A 82 26.63 -1.39 6.78
N ARG A 83 26.24 -0.25 6.21
CA ARG A 83 24.85 0.13 5.97
C ARG A 83 24.17 -0.87 5.02
N VAL A 84 24.81 -1.22 3.94
CA VAL A 84 24.31 -2.15 2.94
C VAL A 84 24.21 -3.58 3.48
N SER A 85 25.19 -4.04 4.27
CA SER A 85 25.15 -5.36 4.90
C SER A 85 24.08 -5.50 5.96
N SER A 86 23.73 -4.40 6.65
CA SER A 86 22.62 -4.36 7.63
C SER A 86 21.23 -4.36 6.99
N GLN A 87 21.14 -4.24 5.66
CA GLN A 87 19.87 -4.21 4.93
C GLN A 87 19.27 -5.61 4.66
N SER A 88 19.57 -6.61 5.47
CA SER A 88 18.86 -7.91 5.43
C SER A 88 17.34 -7.75 5.56
N ILE A 89 16.87 -6.70 6.25
CA ILE A 89 15.46 -6.35 6.37
C ILE A 89 14.86 -5.97 5.00
N ASN A 90 15.58 -5.20 4.19
CA ASN A 90 15.11 -4.79 2.86
C ASN A 90 15.04 -5.97 1.89
N LYS A 91 15.94 -6.95 2.02
CA LYS A 91 15.88 -8.19 1.25
C LYS A 91 14.60 -8.97 1.54
N ALA A 92 14.23 -9.11 2.80
CA ALA A 92 13.00 -9.76 3.20
C ALA A 92 11.75 -9.06 2.62
N SER A 93 11.74 -7.73 2.59
CA SER A 93 10.65 -6.96 2.00
C SER A 93 10.53 -7.18 0.50
N ILE A 94 11.64 -7.18 -0.23
CA ILE A 94 11.65 -7.46 -1.67
C ILE A 94 11.19 -8.87 -1.98
N ASP A 95 11.57 -9.85 -1.17
CA ASP A 95 11.13 -11.23 -1.32
C ASP A 95 9.61 -11.38 -1.09
N ILE A 96 9.05 -10.63 -0.14
CA ILE A 96 7.60 -10.53 0.08
C ILE A 96 6.91 -9.95 -1.15
N TYR A 97 7.42 -8.85 -1.70
CA TYR A 97 6.85 -8.21 -2.90
C TYR A 97 6.94 -9.13 -4.12
N ARG A 98 8.09 -9.79 -4.30
CA ARG A 98 8.29 -10.77 -5.38
C ARG A 98 7.31 -11.94 -5.25
N SER A 99 7.14 -12.46 -4.03
CA SER A 99 6.16 -13.52 -3.74
C SER A 99 4.74 -13.08 -4.08
N TRP A 100 4.35 -11.87 -3.68
CA TRP A 100 3.03 -11.33 -3.97
C TRP A 100 2.77 -11.23 -5.49
N PHE A 101 3.72 -10.65 -6.25
CA PHE A 101 3.60 -10.58 -7.71
C PHE A 101 3.56 -11.95 -8.37
N SER A 102 4.34 -12.92 -7.85
CA SER A 102 4.41 -14.27 -8.40
C SER A 102 3.15 -15.11 -8.15
N THR A 103 2.43 -14.84 -7.07
CA THR A 103 1.24 -15.59 -6.65
C THR A 103 -0.07 -14.93 -7.05
N THR A 104 -0.04 -13.64 -7.40
CA THR A 104 -1.25 -12.91 -7.80
C THR A 104 -1.63 -13.23 -9.24
N ASP A 105 -2.90 -13.58 -9.46
CA ASP A 105 -3.44 -13.77 -10.80
C ASP A 105 -3.84 -12.43 -11.44
N PHE A 106 -3.04 -11.96 -12.37
CA PHE A 106 -3.30 -10.77 -13.17
C PHE A 106 -4.07 -11.06 -14.49
N LYS A 107 -4.63 -12.26 -14.63
CA LYS A 107 -5.39 -12.72 -15.80
C LYS A 107 -4.60 -12.57 -17.12
N GLY A 108 -3.29 -12.71 -17.06
CA GLY A 108 -2.39 -12.60 -18.20
C GLY A 108 -2.30 -11.21 -18.84
N ARG A 109 -2.78 -10.17 -18.16
CA ARG A 109 -2.82 -8.79 -18.67
C ARG A 109 -1.70 -7.90 -18.14
N LEU A 110 -0.85 -8.41 -17.27
CA LEU A 110 0.29 -7.69 -16.74
C LEU A 110 1.58 -8.23 -17.34
N TYR A 111 2.39 -7.34 -17.88
CA TYR A 111 3.67 -7.65 -18.51
C TYR A 111 4.78 -6.81 -17.87
N ARG A 112 6.01 -7.33 -17.92
CA ARG A 112 7.21 -6.62 -17.49
C ARG A 112 8.10 -6.37 -18.71
N LEU A 113 8.37 -5.09 -19.00
CA LEU A 113 9.25 -4.71 -20.10
C LEU A 113 10.72 -4.98 -19.74
N SER A 114 11.37 -5.78 -20.56
CA SER A 114 12.78 -6.19 -20.41
C SER A 114 13.50 -5.98 -21.73
N ASN A 115 13.93 -4.75 -21.99
CA ASN A 115 14.45 -4.40 -23.31
C ASN A 115 15.91 -4.83 -23.54
N ARG A 116 16.77 -4.69 -22.52
CA ARG A 116 18.21 -4.97 -22.62
C ARG A 116 18.75 -5.80 -21.46
N TYR A 117 17.94 -6.03 -20.45
CA TYR A 117 18.33 -6.72 -19.23
C TYR A 117 17.49 -7.97 -19.07
N LYS A 118 18.17 -9.07 -18.74
CA LYS A 118 17.44 -10.22 -18.20
C LYS A 118 17.27 -9.98 -16.71
N TYR A 119 16.05 -10.10 -16.26
CA TYR A 119 15.78 -10.07 -14.83
C TYR A 119 16.26 -11.38 -14.18
N ASP A 120 16.82 -11.27 -12.98
CA ASP A 120 17.37 -12.41 -12.25
C ASP A 120 16.29 -13.38 -11.77
N SER A 121 15.02 -12.96 -11.80
CA SER A 121 13.89 -13.77 -11.33
C SER A 121 12.65 -13.58 -12.18
N THR A 122 11.92 -14.66 -12.38
CA THR A 122 10.58 -14.64 -12.94
C THR A 122 9.56 -14.17 -11.89
N LEU A 123 8.45 -13.61 -12.35
CA LEU A 123 7.36 -13.15 -11.49
C LEU A 123 6.07 -13.93 -11.78
N GLY A 124 6.10 -15.25 -11.58
CA GLY A 124 4.93 -16.11 -11.74
C GLY A 124 4.32 -16.03 -13.13
N SER A 125 3.06 -15.59 -13.22
CA SER A 125 2.33 -15.45 -14.49
C SER A 125 2.67 -14.19 -15.29
N ILE A 126 3.43 -13.25 -14.73
CA ILE A 126 3.85 -12.04 -15.41
C ILE A 126 4.94 -12.39 -16.41
N LYS A 127 4.70 -12.08 -17.67
CA LYS A 127 5.66 -12.37 -18.75
C LYS A 127 6.61 -11.20 -18.96
N ASP A 128 7.88 -11.51 -19.13
CA ASP A 128 8.88 -10.56 -19.60
C ASP A 128 8.75 -10.42 -21.10
N VAL A 129 8.61 -9.20 -21.59
CA VAL A 129 8.44 -8.88 -22.99
C VAL A 129 9.39 -7.76 -23.40
N ASP A 130 9.76 -7.73 -24.67
CA ASP A 130 10.59 -6.69 -25.23
C ASP A 130 9.76 -5.53 -25.82
N TRP A 131 10.48 -4.50 -26.27
CA TRP A 131 9.87 -3.33 -26.89
C TRP A 131 9.14 -3.66 -28.20
N ILE A 132 9.62 -4.64 -28.94
CA ILE A 132 9.00 -5.07 -30.20
C ILE A 132 7.61 -5.66 -29.95
N PHE A 133 7.52 -6.51 -28.90
CA PHE A 133 6.23 -7.05 -28.47
C PHE A 133 5.28 -5.93 -28.05
N PHE A 134 5.75 -4.98 -27.23
CA PHE A 134 4.95 -3.83 -26.79
C PHE A 134 4.42 -3.01 -27.99
N GLU A 135 5.28 -2.66 -28.93
CA GLU A 135 4.87 -1.90 -30.11
C GLU A 135 3.89 -2.66 -30.99
N SER A 136 4.11 -3.97 -31.20
CA SER A 136 3.22 -4.77 -32.05
C SER A 136 1.79 -4.81 -31.49
N ARG A 137 1.65 -4.91 -30.18
CA ARG A 137 0.34 -4.91 -29.51
C ARG A 137 -0.34 -3.55 -29.52
N ASN A 138 0.42 -2.46 -29.48
CA ASN A 138 -0.15 -1.11 -29.41
C ASN A 138 -0.44 -0.49 -30.77
N ARG A 139 0.14 -0.99 -31.88
CA ARG A 139 -0.18 -0.49 -33.24
C ARG A 139 -1.63 -0.67 -33.63
N GLU A 140 -2.31 -1.68 -33.10
CA GLU A 140 -3.73 -1.97 -33.39
C GLU A 140 -4.71 -1.15 -32.54
N SER A 141 -4.25 -0.48 -31.47
CA SER A 141 -5.11 0.16 -30.48
C SER A 141 -5.32 1.68 -30.65
N HIS A 142 -4.93 2.27 -31.77
CA HIS A 142 -4.98 3.73 -32.00
C HIS A 142 -6.39 4.34 -32.11
N LYS A 143 -7.45 3.59 -31.89
CA LYS A 143 -8.82 4.10 -31.76
C LYS A 143 -9.29 4.04 -30.30
N GLN A 144 -8.49 4.50 -29.36
CA GLN A 144 -8.99 4.68 -28.00
C GLN A 144 -9.84 5.95 -27.96
N GLU A 145 -11.12 5.78 -27.72
CA GLU A 145 -11.97 6.86 -27.25
C GLU A 145 -11.33 7.42 -25.97
N LYS A 146 -11.21 8.75 -25.89
CA LYS A 146 -10.69 9.38 -24.69
C LYS A 146 -11.59 8.97 -23.53
N PRO A 147 -11.02 8.48 -22.40
CA PRO A 147 -11.83 8.13 -21.26
C PRO A 147 -12.64 9.36 -20.83
N GLU A 148 -13.93 9.20 -20.73
CA GLU A 148 -14.81 10.23 -20.22
C GLU A 148 -14.77 10.16 -18.70
N PHE A 149 -14.20 11.20 -18.07
CA PHE A 149 -14.16 11.31 -16.61
C PHE A 149 -15.40 12.05 -16.14
N THR A 150 -16.21 11.37 -15.37
CA THR A 150 -17.33 12.02 -14.68
C THR A 150 -16.85 12.52 -13.33
N TYR A 151 -16.86 13.83 -13.16
CA TYR A 151 -16.59 14.46 -11.87
C TYR A 151 -17.91 14.55 -11.10
N TYR A 152 -17.91 13.99 -9.90
CA TYR A 152 -19.04 14.15 -8.98
C TYR A 152 -18.69 15.28 -8.00
N GLU A 153 -19.40 16.39 -8.10
CA GLU A 153 -19.43 17.37 -7.03
C GLU A 153 -20.29 16.81 -5.90
N ARG A 154 -19.76 16.86 -4.70
CA ARG A 154 -20.48 16.45 -3.51
C ARG A 154 -20.98 17.67 -2.79
N ASP A 155 -22.29 17.70 -2.48
CA ASP A 155 -22.85 18.62 -1.50
C ASP A 155 -22.21 18.38 -0.14
N ILE A 156 -21.38 19.33 0.30
CA ILE A 156 -20.77 19.27 1.62
C ILE A 156 -21.79 19.80 2.63
N ASN A 157 -22.28 18.91 3.48
CA ASN A 157 -23.12 19.26 4.62
C ASN A 157 -22.37 18.96 5.92
N PRO A 158 -21.68 19.97 6.52
CA PRO A 158 -20.82 19.74 7.67
C PRO A 158 -21.52 19.05 8.83
N LYS A 159 -22.75 19.44 9.13
CA LYS A 159 -23.53 18.84 10.22
C LYS A 159 -23.84 17.37 9.97
N LYS A 160 -24.37 17.06 8.80
CA LYS A 160 -24.72 15.68 8.42
C LYS A 160 -23.47 14.78 8.30
N ASP A 161 -22.38 15.35 7.80
CA ASP A 161 -21.11 14.63 7.68
C ASP A 161 -20.50 14.36 9.05
N THR A 162 -20.61 15.30 9.99
CA THR A 162 -20.21 15.14 11.40
C THR A 162 -21.00 14.04 12.09
N GLU A 163 -22.34 14.08 11.99
CA GLU A 163 -23.22 13.06 12.58
C GLU A 163 -22.87 11.66 12.05
N ARG A 164 -22.67 11.55 10.73
CA ARG A 164 -22.28 10.30 10.06
C ARG A 164 -20.89 9.80 10.55
N LEU A 165 -19.93 10.70 10.74
CA LEU A 165 -18.60 10.35 11.24
C LEU A 165 -18.64 9.85 12.69
N VAL A 166 -19.40 10.51 13.55
CA VAL A 166 -19.60 10.09 14.94
C VAL A 166 -20.24 8.69 15.00
N GLU A 167 -21.28 8.45 14.20
CA GLU A 167 -21.92 7.14 14.11
C GLU A 167 -20.94 6.06 13.58
N LEU A 168 -20.16 6.39 12.55
CA LEU A 168 -19.14 5.50 12.02
C LEU A 168 -18.13 5.09 13.10
N CYS A 169 -17.64 6.05 13.86
CA CYS A 169 -16.66 5.79 14.95
C CYS A 169 -17.27 4.87 16.01
N LYS A 170 -18.48 5.18 16.48
CA LYS A 170 -19.18 4.36 17.49
C LYS A 170 -19.39 2.92 17.03
N ASN A 171 -19.77 2.72 15.77
CA ASN A 171 -20.07 1.41 15.20
C ASN A 171 -18.83 0.56 14.88
N ASN A 172 -17.67 1.18 14.78
CA ASN A 172 -16.44 0.50 14.37
C ASN A 172 -15.37 0.40 15.46
N ILE A 173 -15.57 1.00 16.62
CA ILE A 173 -14.59 1.04 17.72
C ILE A 173 -14.14 -0.35 18.19
N THR A 174 -14.96 -1.38 18.01
CA THR A 174 -14.65 -2.76 18.36
C THR A 174 -14.06 -3.58 17.21
N LYS A 175 -13.96 -3.01 16.00
CA LYS A 175 -13.41 -3.73 14.86
C LYS A 175 -11.90 -3.92 15.02
N LYS A 176 -11.45 -5.14 14.75
CA LYS A 176 -10.04 -5.55 14.85
C LYS A 176 -9.08 -4.61 14.10
N ASN A 177 -9.44 -4.21 12.88
CA ASN A 177 -8.61 -3.32 12.07
C ASN A 177 -8.51 -1.92 12.67
N TRP A 178 -9.61 -1.41 13.22
CA TRP A 178 -9.61 -0.13 13.93
C TRP A 178 -8.75 -0.17 15.18
N ILE A 179 -8.88 -1.22 15.99
CA ILE A 179 -8.05 -1.43 17.19
C ILE A 179 -6.57 -1.47 16.82
N LYS A 180 -6.22 -2.23 15.80
CA LYS A 180 -4.83 -2.36 15.34
C LYS A 180 -4.21 -1.04 14.87
N GLU A 181 -5.00 -0.15 14.28
CA GLU A 181 -4.52 1.16 13.81
C GLU A 181 -4.51 2.22 14.91
N ALA A 182 -5.52 2.23 15.76
CA ALA A 182 -5.67 3.24 16.80
C ALA A 182 -4.75 2.99 18.00
N VAL A 183 -4.58 1.73 18.39
CA VAL A 183 -3.81 1.32 19.58
C VAL A 183 -2.87 0.15 19.24
N PRO A 184 -1.91 0.35 18.35
CA PRO A 184 -1.11 -0.75 17.81
C PRO A 184 -0.25 -1.47 18.85
N SER A 185 0.25 -0.76 19.85
CA SER A 185 1.07 -1.33 20.91
C SER A 185 0.26 -2.25 21.82
N GLU A 186 -0.89 -1.78 22.25
CA GLU A 186 -1.84 -2.50 23.10
C GLU A 186 -2.43 -3.70 22.37
N TYR A 187 -2.68 -3.55 21.07
CA TYR A 187 -3.14 -4.63 20.20
C TYR A 187 -2.11 -5.77 20.11
N VAL A 188 -0.83 -5.46 19.94
CA VAL A 188 0.24 -6.48 19.92
C VAL A 188 0.33 -7.21 21.27
N VAL A 189 0.17 -6.50 22.39
CA VAL A 189 0.15 -7.12 23.72
C VAL A 189 -1.06 -8.05 23.84
N LEU A 190 -2.23 -7.62 23.40
CA LEU A 190 -3.45 -8.44 23.40
C LEU A 190 -3.25 -9.73 22.59
N GLU A 191 -2.72 -9.64 21.37
CA GLU A 191 -2.48 -10.84 20.55
C GLU A 191 -1.51 -11.83 21.22
N ARG A 192 -0.49 -11.34 21.92
CA ARG A 192 0.47 -12.19 22.64
C ARG A 192 -0.10 -12.80 23.91
N THR A 193 -1.09 -12.19 24.52
CA THR A 193 -1.71 -12.65 25.76
C THR A 193 -2.99 -13.46 25.54
N THR A 194 -3.48 -13.54 24.30
CA THR A 194 -4.66 -14.31 23.95
C THR A 194 -4.50 -15.79 24.40
N GLY A 195 -5.50 -16.32 25.10
CA GLY A 195 -5.44 -17.68 25.67
C GLY A 195 -4.62 -17.79 26.96
N THR A 196 -4.13 -16.71 27.52
CA THR A 196 -3.39 -16.68 28.79
C THR A 196 -4.18 -15.99 29.91
N PRO A 197 -3.83 -16.17 31.19
CA PRO A 197 -4.48 -15.44 32.31
C PRO A 197 -4.35 -13.93 32.23
N ALA A 198 -3.44 -13.40 31.39
CA ALA A 198 -3.24 -11.95 31.21
C ALA A 198 -4.16 -11.34 30.15
N GLU A 199 -4.95 -12.13 29.43
CA GLU A 199 -5.79 -11.65 28.32
C GLU A 199 -6.81 -10.61 28.77
N GLU A 200 -7.51 -10.83 29.89
CA GLU A 200 -8.52 -9.93 30.40
C GLU A 200 -7.96 -8.53 30.70
N LYS A 201 -6.75 -8.49 31.31
CA LYS A 201 -6.05 -7.23 31.55
C LYS A 201 -5.70 -6.50 30.24
N SER A 202 -5.23 -7.23 29.24
CA SER A 202 -4.88 -6.69 27.94
C SER A 202 -6.12 -6.18 27.18
N GLN A 203 -7.23 -6.88 27.25
CA GLN A 203 -8.51 -6.44 26.69
C GLN A 203 -9.00 -5.13 27.31
N ARG A 204 -8.84 -4.98 28.65
CA ARG A 204 -9.18 -3.73 29.34
C ARG A 204 -8.33 -2.57 28.84
N ILE A 205 -7.00 -2.75 28.72
CA ILE A 205 -6.08 -1.72 28.24
C ILE A 205 -6.45 -1.29 26.82
N VAL A 206 -6.71 -2.23 25.91
CA VAL A 206 -7.17 -1.95 24.54
C VAL A 206 -8.49 -1.17 24.55
N SER A 207 -9.44 -1.58 25.39
CA SER A 207 -10.74 -0.90 25.48
C SER A 207 -10.62 0.54 25.97
N GLU A 208 -9.74 0.81 26.95
CA GLU A 208 -9.46 2.16 27.44
C GLU A 208 -8.79 3.00 26.33
N GLY A 209 -7.76 2.50 25.67
CA GLY A 209 -7.10 3.19 24.56
C GLY A 209 -8.06 3.51 23.41
N MET A 210 -8.97 2.61 23.05
CA MET A 210 -9.98 2.85 22.01
C MET A 210 -11.01 3.93 22.44
N LYS A 211 -11.35 4.02 23.72
CA LYS A 211 -12.20 5.10 24.24
C LYS A 211 -11.51 6.45 24.14
N ASP A 212 -10.22 6.51 24.50
CA ASP A 212 -9.41 7.73 24.40
C ASP A 212 -9.28 8.17 22.93
N PHE A 213 -8.99 7.27 22.03
CA PHE A 213 -8.96 7.52 20.60
C PHE A 213 -10.30 8.09 20.08
N LEU A 214 -11.43 7.50 20.49
CA LEU A 214 -12.76 8.02 20.12
C LEU A 214 -12.99 9.44 20.67
N ASN A 215 -12.63 9.67 21.92
CA ASN A 215 -12.76 10.99 22.55
C ASN A 215 -11.93 12.05 21.83
N ASP A 216 -10.73 11.70 21.37
CA ASP A 216 -9.87 12.62 20.63
C ASP A 216 -10.46 12.96 19.23
N ILE A 217 -11.02 11.97 18.52
CA ILE A 217 -11.77 12.23 17.29
C ILE A 217 -12.96 13.15 17.57
N LEU A 218 -13.77 12.87 18.58
CA LEU A 218 -14.93 13.69 18.91
C LEU A 218 -14.56 15.12 19.29
N ARG A 219 -13.46 15.31 20.03
CA ARG A 219 -12.91 16.65 20.34
C ARG A 219 -12.44 17.37 19.06
N ALA A 220 -11.83 16.67 18.12
CA ALA A 220 -11.38 17.26 16.87
C ALA A 220 -12.56 17.70 15.96
N ILE A 221 -13.65 16.96 15.99
CA ILE A 221 -14.88 17.25 15.22
C ILE A 221 -15.61 18.47 15.79
N HIS A 222 -15.57 18.69 17.09
CA HIS A 222 -16.30 19.79 17.78
C HIS A 222 -15.48 21.08 17.90
N ARG A 223 -14.28 21.15 17.35
CA ARG A 223 -13.48 22.37 17.19
C ARG A 223 -13.73 23.04 15.86
#